data_fdfbefa6addc9979f961c46fb35cf917
#
_entry.id   fdfbefa6addc9979f961c46fb35cf917
#
_cell.length_a   1.000
_cell.length_b   1.000
_cell.length_c   1.000
_cell.angle_alpha   90.00
_cell.angle_beta   90.00
_cell.angle_gamma   90.00
#
_symmetry.space_group_name_H-M   'P 1'
#
loop_
_entity.id
_entity.type
_entity.pdbx_description
1 polymer ?
#
loop_
_entity_poly.entity_id
_entity_poly.type
_entity_poly.pdbx_seq_one_letter_code
_entity_poly.pdbx_strand_id
1 'polypeptide(L)'
;RDSFSITFAIIEFFRGSILTGFPWNLIAYSFSNQLEVLNITSIIGTYGFNLFCISLFTSPSLIILSKKKKDAVVFIALLVTIISFYAFGSQNFKKFNDEKINKHEFKIRIISSNISIDRFYNDIDPIQGIEDLIKISSPPENEKVIFIWPEGILPGIFQEELAQYKEIFNEAFNENHLIILGIDSKSKEDQTLKYFNSF
;
A
#
# COMPACT_ATOMS: atom_id res chain seq x y z
N ARG A 1 -27.10 -19.18 -6.58
CA ARG A 1 -27.13 -17.79 -6.09
C ARG A 1 -25.89 -17.47 -5.26
N ASP A 2 -25.48 -18.38 -4.39
CA ASP A 2 -24.15 -18.32 -3.78
C ASP A 2 -23.05 -18.39 -4.83
N SER A 3 -23.38 -18.97 -6.01
CA SER A 3 -22.51 -19.01 -7.17
C SER A 3 -22.07 -17.62 -7.66
N PHE A 4 -22.93 -16.58 -7.61
CA PHE A 4 -22.56 -15.25 -8.08
C PHE A 4 -21.42 -14.65 -7.25
N SER A 5 -21.59 -14.60 -5.92
CA SER A 5 -20.57 -14.02 -5.03
C SER A 5 -19.27 -14.79 -5.13
N ILE A 6 -19.33 -16.12 -5.18
CA ILE A 6 -18.15 -16.98 -5.31
C ILE A 6 -17.49 -16.77 -6.69
N THR A 7 -18.26 -16.80 -7.78
CA THR A 7 -17.73 -16.61 -9.13
C THR A 7 -17.10 -15.24 -9.28
N PHE A 8 -17.76 -14.18 -8.78
CA PHE A 8 -17.23 -12.83 -8.83
C PHE A 8 -15.93 -12.70 -8.04
N ALA A 9 -15.88 -13.26 -6.81
CA ALA A 9 -14.68 -13.24 -5.98
C ALA A 9 -13.51 -14.01 -6.63
N ILE A 10 -13.80 -15.13 -7.30
CA ILE A 10 -12.78 -15.89 -8.03
C ILE A 10 -12.24 -15.07 -9.20
N ILE A 11 -13.11 -14.41 -9.98
CA ILE A 11 -12.70 -13.53 -11.07
C ILE A 11 -11.82 -12.39 -10.55
N GLU A 12 -12.21 -11.76 -9.45
CA GLU A 12 -11.42 -10.69 -8.81
C GLU A 12 -10.05 -11.20 -8.34
N PHE A 13 -9.99 -12.40 -7.77
CA PHE A 13 -8.72 -13.01 -7.37
C PHE A 13 -7.81 -13.26 -8.59
N PHE A 14 -8.34 -13.84 -9.66
CA PHE A 14 -7.56 -14.04 -10.89
C PHE A 14 -7.11 -12.73 -11.50
N ARG A 15 -8.01 -11.74 -11.58
CA ARG A 15 -7.67 -10.41 -12.09
C ARG A 15 -6.53 -9.76 -11.30
N GLY A 16 -6.51 -9.94 -9.99
CA GLY A 16 -5.46 -9.39 -9.11
C GLY A 16 -4.18 -10.21 -9.03
N SER A 17 -4.14 -11.42 -9.64
CA SER A 17 -3.02 -12.37 -9.50
C SER A 17 -2.37 -12.76 -10.83
N ILE A 18 -3.09 -12.64 -11.97
CA ILE A 18 -2.59 -13.05 -13.29
C ILE A 18 -1.87 -11.88 -13.97
N LEU A 19 -0.84 -12.18 -14.76
CA LEU A 19 0.03 -11.23 -15.46
C LEU A 19 0.78 -10.33 -14.47
N THR A 20 0.66 -9.02 -14.64
CA THR A 20 1.18 -8.01 -13.71
C THR A 20 0.17 -7.69 -12.60
N GLY A 21 -0.75 -8.61 -12.33
CA GLY A 21 -1.97 -8.41 -11.57
C GLY A 21 -1.84 -7.48 -10.36
N PHE A 22 -2.76 -6.52 -10.30
CA PHE A 22 -2.86 -5.60 -9.17
C PHE A 22 -4.32 -5.60 -8.69
N PRO A 23 -4.58 -5.73 -7.38
CA PRO A 23 -5.94 -5.85 -6.83
C PRO A 23 -6.66 -4.50 -6.76
N TRP A 24 -6.73 -3.78 -7.89
CA TRP A 24 -7.45 -2.51 -7.97
C TRP A 24 -8.95 -2.69 -7.71
N ASN A 25 -9.53 -1.72 -7.01
CA ASN A 25 -10.97 -1.57 -6.88
C ASN A 25 -11.72 -2.79 -6.34
N LEU A 26 -11.12 -3.52 -5.39
CA LEU A 26 -11.86 -4.56 -4.68
C LEU A 26 -13.02 -3.95 -3.88
N ILE A 27 -14.15 -4.65 -3.82
CA ILE A 27 -15.32 -4.22 -3.03
C ILE A 27 -14.97 -4.06 -1.53
N ALA A 28 -14.02 -4.82 -1.04
CA ALA A 28 -13.45 -4.68 0.30
C ALA A 28 -12.98 -3.26 0.62
N TYR A 29 -12.51 -2.51 -0.37
CA TYR A 29 -12.01 -1.14 -0.18
C TYR A 29 -13.10 -0.12 0.13
N SER A 30 -14.39 -0.47 -0.01
CA SER A 30 -15.50 0.35 0.48
C SER A 30 -15.43 0.59 1.99
N PHE A 31 -14.68 -0.25 2.72
CA PHE A 31 -14.41 -0.11 4.16
C PHE A 31 -13.08 0.58 4.47
N SER A 32 -12.42 1.22 3.52
CA SER A 32 -11.09 1.86 3.73
C SER A 32 -11.05 2.86 4.88
N ASN A 33 -12.15 3.52 5.18
CA ASN A 33 -12.29 4.46 6.30
C ASN A 33 -12.73 3.79 7.61
N GLN A 34 -12.87 2.46 7.65
CA GLN A 34 -13.34 1.68 8.81
C GLN A 34 -12.25 0.68 9.23
N LEU A 35 -11.16 1.21 9.80
CA LEU A 35 -9.97 0.40 10.13
C LEU A 35 -10.28 -0.76 11.07
N GLU A 36 -11.26 -0.59 11.99
CA GLU A 36 -11.71 -1.65 12.88
C GLU A 36 -12.27 -2.84 12.09
N VAL A 37 -13.07 -2.57 11.05
CA VAL A 37 -13.61 -3.65 10.20
C VAL A 37 -12.50 -4.27 9.36
N LEU A 38 -11.60 -3.45 8.81
CA LEU A 38 -10.47 -3.93 7.99
C LEU A 38 -9.49 -4.79 8.78
N ASN A 39 -9.41 -4.65 10.10
CA ASN A 39 -8.50 -5.42 10.93
C ASN A 39 -8.67 -6.94 10.76
N ILE A 40 -9.87 -7.41 10.38
CA ILE A 40 -10.14 -8.83 10.09
C ILE A 40 -9.31 -9.37 8.93
N THR A 41 -8.83 -8.51 8.02
CA THR A 41 -7.98 -8.93 6.90
C THR A 41 -6.66 -9.56 7.36
N SER A 42 -6.23 -9.26 8.58
CA SER A 42 -5.07 -9.91 9.21
C SER A 42 -5.28 -11.42 9.44
N ILE A 43 -6.53 -11.89 9.49
CA ILE A 43 -6.90 -13.29 9.72
C ILE A 43 -7.31 -13.96 8.41
N ILE A 44 -8.25 -13.35 7.67
CA ILE A 44 -8.86 -13.97 6.48
C ILE A 44 -8.28 -13.47 5.15
N GLY A 45 -7.35 -12.53 5.19
CA GLY A 45 -6.77 -11.89 4.02
C GLY A 45 -7.75 -10.95 3.28
N THR A 46 -7.21 -10.15 2.37
CA THR A 46 -7.98 -9.16 1.61
C THR A 46 -9.03 -9.81 0.70
N TYR A 47 -8.69 -10.90 0.02
CA TYR A 47 -9.63 -11.58 -0.87
C TYR A 47 -10.75 -12.33 -0.12
N GLY A 48 -10.44 -12.88 1.07
CA GLY A 48 -11.45 -13.47 1.94
C GLY A 48 -12.45 -12.41 2.42
N PHE A 49 -11.95 -11.24 2.82
CA PHE A 49 -12.81 -10.11 3.19
C PHE A 49 -13.58 -9.58 1.97
N ASN A 50 -12.98 -9.55 0.78
CA ASN A 50 -13.68 -9.16 -0.45
C ASN A 50 -14.87 -10.08 -0.76
N LEU A 51 -14.70 -11.41 -0.66
CA LEU A 51 -15.80 -12.36 -0.80
C LEU A 51 -16.93 -12.09 0.20
N PHE A 52 -16.58 -11.81 1.46
CA PHE A 52 -17.54 -11.44 2.48
C PHE A 52 -18.31 -10.16 2.09
N CYS A 53 -17.61 -9.10 1.65
CA CYS A 53 -18.23 -7.83 1.22
C CYS A 53 -19.17 -8.03 0.03
N ILE A 54 -18.77 -8.80 -0.98
CA ILE A 54 -19.62 -9.13 -2.13
C ILE A 54 -20.90 -9.83 -1.63
N SER A 55 -20.75 -10.80 -0.74
CA SER A 55 -21.90 -11.54 -0.19
C SER A 55 -22.82 -10.66 0.62
N LEU A 56 -22.26 -9.76 1.44
CA LEU A 56 -23.01 -8.81 2.25
C LEU A 56 -23.84 -7.86 1.37
N PHE A 57 -23.20 -7.23 0.37
CA PHE A 57 -23.85 -6.22 -0.47
C PHE A 57 -24.85 -6.80 -1.47
N THR A 58 -24.69 -8.07 -1.86
CA THR A 58 -25.65 -8.74 -2.74
C THR A 58 -26.81 -9.39 -1.97
N SER A 59 -26.67 -9.63 -0.67
CA SER A 59 -27.69 -10.34 0.12
C SER A 59 -29.04 -9.63 0.22
N PRO A 60 -29.18 -8.27 0.22
CA PRO A 60 -30.50 -7.62 0.22
C PRO A 60 -31.35 -7.96 -1.01
N SER A 61 -30.70 -8.13 -2.18
CA SER A 61 -31.41 -8.50 -3.40
C SER A 61 -32.07 -9.88 -3.31
N LEU A 62 -31.48 -10.79 -2.53
CA LEU A 62 -32.06 -12.11 -2.29
C LEU A 62 -33.37 -12.04 -1.52
N ILE A 63 -33.46 -11.17 -0.53
CA ILE A 63 -34.67 -10.96 0.28
C ILE A 63 -35.79 -10.45 -0.62
N ILE A 64 -35.49 -9.47 -1.50
CA ILE A 64 -36.47 -8.86 -2.40
C ILE A 64 -36.98 -9.88 -3.45
N LEU A 65 -36.05 -10.66 -4.04
CA LEU A 65 -36.35 -11.55 -5.16
C LEU A 65 -36.96 -12.89 -4.73
N SER A 66 -36.49 -13.49 -3.62
CA SER A 66 -36.91 -14.86 -3.28
C SER A 66 -37.97 -14.91 -2.17
N LYS A 67 -38.07 -13.89 -1.32
CA LYS A 67 -38.99 -13.77 -0.18
C LYS A 67 -38.94 -14.99 0.76
N LYS A 68 -37.86 -15.75 0.78
CA LYS A 68 -37.72 -16.93 1.66
C LYS A 68 -37.12 -16.52 2.99
N LYS A 69 -37.68 -17.03 4.10
CA LYS A 69 -37.17 -16.76 5.46
C LYS A 69 -35.68 -17.06 5.64
N LYS A 70 -35.18 -18.10 4.96
CA LYS A 70 -33.74 -18.46 5.01
C LYS A 70 -32.82 -17.37 4.46
N ASP A 71 -33.27 -16.61 3.43
CA ASP A 71 -32.46 -15.55 2.83
C ASP A 71 -32.34 -14.35 3.79
N ALA A 72 -33.41 -14.07 4.53
CA ALA A 72 -33.38 -13.09 5.62
C ALA A 72 -32.44 -13.52 6.77
N VAL A 73 -32.42 -14.81 7.10
CA VAL A 73 -31.51 -15.35 8.14
C VAL A 73 -30.05 -15.20 7.69
N VAL A 74 -29.74 -15.50 6.43
CA VAL A 74 -28.38 -15.31 5.88
C VAL A 74 -27.96 -13.84 5.95
N PHE A 75 -28.84 -12.93 5.53
CA PHE A 75 -28.56 -11.49 5.60
C PHE A 75 -28.26 -11.03 7.05
N ILE A 76 -29.11 -11.45 8.00
CA ILE A 76 -28.91 -11.13 9.42
C ILE A 76 -27.58 -11.72 9.92
N ALA A 77 -27.25 -12.95 9.54
CA ALA A 77 -25.98 -13.56 9.91
C ALA A 77 -24.78 -12.74 9.39
N LEU A 78 -24.83 -12.26 8.14
CA LEU A 78 -23.78 -11.41 7.57
C LEU A 78 -23.67 -10.06 8.32
N LEU A 79 -24.80 -9.45 8.72
CA LEU A 79 -24.80 -8.24 9.53
C LEU A 79 -24.20 -8.47 10.93
N VAL A 80 -24.52 -9.59 11.57
CA VAL A 80 -23.92 -9.96 12.86
C VAL A 80 -22.40 -10.19 12.69
N THR A 81 -21.99 -10.80 11.59
CA THR A 81 -20.56 -11.04 11.30
C THR A 81 -19.78 -9.74 11.14
N ILE A 82 -20.30 -8.74 10.42
CA ILE A 82 -19.58 -7.45 10.28
C ILE A 82 -19.50 -6.69 11.61
N ILE A 83 -20.53 -6.77 12.45
CA ILE A 83 -20.48 -6.22 13.81
C ILE A 83 -19.40 -6.93 14.64
N SER A 84 -19.26 -8.24 14.48
CA SER A 84 -18.22 -9.02 15.16
C SER A 84 -16.82 -8.62 14.67
N PHE A 85 -16.65 -8.36 13.37
CA PHE A 85 -15.39 -7.84 12.80
C PHE A 85 -15.03 -6.47 13.39
N TYR A 86 -16.01 -5.57 13.48
CA TYR A 86 -15.81 -4.27 14.12
C TYR A 86 -15.40 -4.41 15.60
N ALA A 87 -16.08 -5.26 16.37
CA ALA A 87 -15.76 -5.50 17.77
C ALA A 87 -14.35 -6.09 17.95
N PHE A 88 -13.97 -7.04 17.09
CA PHE A 88 -12.63 -7.62 17.07
C PHE A 88 -11.56 -6.56 16.80
N GLY A 89 -11.72 -5.77 15.75
CA GLY A 89 -10.75 -4.73 15.41
C GLY A 89 -10.67 -3.64 16.46
N SER A 90 -11.81 -3.23 17.03
CA SER A 90 -11.84 -2.24 18.10
C SER A 90 -11.07 -2.70 19.36
N GLN A 91 -11.12 -4.00 19.68
CA GLN A 91 -10.31 -4.56 20.77
C GLN A 91 -8.82 -4.55 20.45
N ASN A 92 -8.46 -4.89 19.20
CA ASN A 92 -7.05 -4.87 18.75
C ASN A 92 -6.48 -3.44 18.76
N PHE A 93 -7.26 -2.46 18.31
CA PHE A 93 -6.84 -1.05 18.35
C PHE A 93 -6.64 -0.55 19.80
N LYS A 94 -7.53 -0.93 20.73
CA LYS A 94 -7.32 -0.61 22.14
C LYS A 94 -6.01 -1.19 22.67
N LYS A 95 -5.76 -2.49 22.43
CA LYS A 95 -4.51 -3.13 22.83
C LYS A 95 -3.28 -2.43 22.26
N PHE A 96 -3.32 -2.10 20.96
CA PHE A 96 -2.23 -1.38 20.29
C PHE A 96 -1.96 0.01 20.89
N ASN A 97 -3.03 0.76 21.21
CA ASN A 97 -2.91 2.08 21.81
C ASN A 97 -2.44 2.03 23.29
N ASP A 98 -2.80 0.95 24.00
CA ASP A 98 -2.38 0.73 25.40
C ASP A 98 -0.95 0.19 25.49
N GLU A 99 -0.39 -0.36 24.42
CA GLU A 99 0.99 -0.78 24.36
C GLU A 99 1.92 0.45 24.45
N LYS A 100 2.81 0.44 25.45
CA LYS A 100 3.85 1.47 25.54
C LYS A 100 4.76 1.36 24.31
N ILE A 101 4.63 2.30 23.39
CA ILE A 101 5.55 2.43 22.27
C ILE A 101 6.93 2.73 22.86
N ASN A 102 7.84 1.77 22.80
CA ASN A 102 9.24 2.01 23.11
C ASN A 102 9.74 3.08 22.12
N LYS A 103 10.25 4.19 22.66
CA LYS A 103 10.86 5.23 21.82
C LYS A 103 12.08 4.60 21.16
N HIS A 104 11.99 4.41 19.85
CA HIS A 104 13.13 3.98 19.05
C HIS A 104 14.15 5.13 18.96
N GLU A 105 15.41 4.76 18.82
CA GLU A 105 16.52 5.71 18.65
C GLU A 105 16.42 6.49 17.34
N PHE A 106 15.76 5.89 16.35
CA PHE A 106 15.59 6.45 15.01
C PHE A 106 14.20 7.05 14.82
N LYS A 107 14.16 8.21 14.17
CA LYS A 107 12.93 8.80 13.63
C LYS A 107 12.74 8.30 12.19
N ILE A 108 11.51 8.04 11.77
CA ILE A 108 11.19 7.72 10.37
C ILE A 108 10.52 8.95 9.77
N ARG A 109 11.04 9.42 8.63
CA ARG A 109 10.48 10.53 7.87
C ARG A 109 10.11 10.06 6.48
N ILE A 110 8.82 9.90 6.23
CA ILE A 110 8.27 9.53 4.92
C ILE A 110 8.09 10.83 4.12
N ILE A 111 8.71 10.88 2.94
CA ILE A 111 8.66 12.06 2.09
C ILE A 111 7.52 11.94 1.09
N SER A 112 6.60 12.92 1.14
CA SER A 112 5.56 13.10 0.13
C SER A 112 5.88 14.33 -0.68
N SER A 113 6.53 14.14 -1.82
CA SER A 113 7.16 15.21 -2.58
C SER A 113 6.17 16.14 -3.29
N ASN A 114 4.92 15.69 -3.51
CA ASN A 114 3.92 16.41 -4.34
C ASN A 114 4.49 16.93 -5.69
N ILE A 115 5.49 16.23 -6.23
CA ILE A 115 6.10 16.58 -7.52
C ILE A 115 5.12 16.18 -8.63
N SER A 116 4.92 17.08 -9.60
CA SER A 116 4.04 16.81 -10.75
C SER A 116 4.46 15.56 -11.52
N ILE A 117 3.48 14.81 -12.01
CA ILE A 117 3.70 13.66 -12.90
C ILE A 117 4.35 14.07 -14.21
N ASP A 118 4.27 15.34 -14.59
CA ASP A 118 4.87 15.89 -15.81
C ASP A 118 6.39 15.67 -15.87
N ARG A 119 7.04 15.44 -14.72
CA ARG A 119 8.46 15.11 -14.66
C ARG A 119 8.85 13.83 -15.42
N PHE A 120 7.90 12.90 -15.60
CA PHE A 120 8.15 11.68 -16.38
C PHE A 120 8.12 11.92 -17.89
N TYR A 121 7.60 13.09 -18.32
CA TYR A 121 7.44 13.45 -19.72
C TYR A 121 8.34 14.59 -20.16
N ASN A 122 8.96 15.30 -19.21
CA ASN A 122 9.88 16.40 -19.47
C ASN A 122 11.29 15.99 -19.03
N ASP A 123 12.30 16.41 -19.78
CA ASP A 123 13.71 16.26 -19.41
C ASP A 123 13.98 17.17 -18.20
N ILE A 124 13.90 16.61 -17.01
CA ILE A 124 14.30 17.31 -15.78
C ILE A 124 15.76 16.97 -15.51
N ASP A 125 16.53 17.98 -15.16
CA ASP A 125 17.91 17.78 -14.70
C ASP A 125 17.88 16.86 -13.45
N PRO A 126 18.56 15.70 -13.51
CA PRO A 126 18.63 14.79 -12.37
C PRO A 126 19.14 15.45 -11.08
N ILE A 127 20.08 16.39 -11.19
CA ILE A 127 20.64 17.11 -10.05
C ILE A 127 19.53 17.92 -9.36
N GLN A 128 18.77 18.69 -10.12
CA GLN A 128 17.65 19.47 -9.58
C GLN A 128 16.61 18.59 -8.88
N GLY A 129 16.32 17.41 -9.43
CA GLY A 129 15.41 16.44 -8.80
C GLY A 129 15.90 15.95 -7.43
N ILE A 130 17.20 15.66 -7.32
CA ILE A 130 17.83 15.23 -6.07
C ILE A 130 17.83 16.38 -5.07
N GLU A 131 18.21 17.60 -5.47
CA GLU A 131 18.25 18.77 -4.60
C GLU A 131 16.86 19.11 -4.04
N ASP A 132 15.81 19.04 -4.86
CA ASP A 132 14.43 19.26 -4.43
C ASP A 132 14.00 18.24 -3.36
N LEU A 133 14.37 16.97 -3.52
CA LEU A 133 14.10 15.92 -2.54
C LEU A 133 14.87 16.14 -1.24
N ILE A 134 16.14 16.53 -1.30
CA ILE A 134 16.96 16.89 -0.14
C ILE A 134 16.32 18.04 0.61
N LYS A 135 15.90 19.09 -0.10
CA LYS A 135 15.24 20.26 0.47
C LYS A 135 13.95 19.91 1.21
N ILE A 136 13.11 19.05 0.60
CA ILE A 136 11.87 18.58 1.22
C ILE A 136 12.18 17.68 2.41
N SER A 137 13.21 16.85 2.31
CA SER A 137 13.66 15.96 3.40
C SER A 137 14.14 16.76 4.61
N SER A 138 14.74 17.93 4.41
CA SER A 138 15.24 18.83 5.48
C SER A 138 15.98 18.06 6.59
N PRO A 139 17.11 17.40 6.27
CA PRO A 139 17.81 16.52 7.20
C PRO A 139 18.34 17.31 8.40
N PRO A 140 18.04 16.88 9.64
CA PRO A 140 18.55 17.53 10.86
C PRO A 140 19.99 17.08 11.17
N GLU A 141 20.85 17.97 11.63
CA GLU A 141 22.27 17.66 11.86
C GLU A 141 22.52 16.58 12.94
N ASN A 142 21.72 16.58 14.02
CA ASN A 142 22.01 15.82 15.24
C ASN A 142 20.94 14.77 15.58
N GLU A 143 20.14 14.33 14.62
CA GLU A 143 19.10 13.33 14.85
C GLU A 143 19.32 12.11 13.96
N LYS A 144 19.08 10.91 14.50
CA LYS A 144 19.08 9.69 13.71
C LYS A 144 17.74 9.57 12.96
N VAL A 145 17.77 9.65 11.63
CA VAL A 145 16.57 9.66 10.80
C VAL A 145 16.71 8.68 9.65
N ILE A 146 15.65 7.89 9.45
CA ILE A 146 15.46 7.07 8.26
C ILE A 146 14.50 7.85 7.35
N PHE A 147 14.99 8.27 6.19
CA PHE A 147 14.20 8.90 5.14
C PHE A 147 13.67 7.84 4.20
N ILE A 148 12.37 7.85 3.94
CA ILE A 148 11.74 6.97 2.96
C ILE A 148 11.23 7.83 1.81
N TRP A 149 11.89 7.73 0.67
CA TRP A 149 11.52 8.41 -0.56
C TRP A 149 10.58 7.53 -1.38
N PRO A 150 9.59 8.09 -2.11
CA PRO A 150 8.66 7.32 -2.91
C PRO A 150 9.33 6.57 -4.04
N GLU A 151 8.68 5.50 -4.49
CA GLU A 151 9.05 4.77 -5.70
C GLU A 151 8.98 5.67 -6.95
N GLY A 152 9.91 5.49 -7.87
CA GLY A 152 9.96 6.23 -9.13
C GLY A 152 10.17 7.75 -8.96
N ILE A 153 10.71 8.20 -7.82
CA ILE A 153 10.87 9.62 -7.52
C ILE A 153 11.97 10.28 -8.34
N LEU A 154 12.92 9.50 -8.83
CA LEU A 154 14.07 9.92 -9.64
C LEU A 154 14.00 9.30 -11.05
N PRO A 155 13.08 9.76 -11.91
CA PRO A 155 12.94 9.19 -13.26
C PRO A 155 14.23 9.40 -14.07
N GLY A 156 14.62 8.36 -14.79
CA GLY A 156 15.82 8.40 -15.65
C GLY A 156 17.15 8.20 -14.94
N ILE A 157 17.16 8.09 -13.61
CA ILE A 157 18.35 7.71 -12.83
C ILE A 157 18.27 6.23 -12.47
N PHE A 158 19.30 5.48 -12.80
CA PHE A 158 19.45 4.08 -12.43
C PHE A 158 20.33 3.91 -11.20
N GLN A 159 20.12 2.82 -10.47
CA GLN A 159 20.89 2.49 -9.26
C GLN A 159 22.40 2.53 -9.52
N GLU A 160 22.85 2.05 -10.68
CA GLU A 160 24.26 2.02 -11.08
C GLU A 160 24.85 3.42 -11.28
N GLU A 161 24.00 4.42 -11.47
CA GLU A 161 24.38 5.82 -11.72
C GLU A 161 24.41 6.66 -10.44
N LEU A 162 23.83 6.16 -9.32
CA LEU A 162 23.77 6.91 -8.06
C LEU A 162 25.16 7.34 -7.54
N ALA A 163 26.20 6.58 -7.83
CA ALA A 163 27.56 6.91 -7.41
C ALA A 163 28.05 8.28 -7.98
N GLN A 164 27.50 8.73 -9.09
CA GLN A 164 27.85 10.02 -9.72
C GLN A 164 27.32 11.21 -8.90
N TYR A 165 26.28 11.00 -8.12
CA TYR A 165 25.62 12.03 -7.30
C TYR A 165 26.05 11.96 -5.82
N LYS A 166 27.03 11.12 -5.49
CA LYS A 166 27.47 10.87 -4.11
C LYS A 166 27.84 12.16 -3.36
N GLU A 167 28.46 13.12 -4.01
CA GLU A 167 28.86 14.37 -3.39
C GLU A 167 27.66 15.16 -2.90
N ILE A 168 26.59 15.29 -3.71
CA ILE A 168 25.36 16.00 -3.37
C ILE A 168 24.69 15.35 -2.14
N PHE A 169 24.67 14.02 -2.10
CA PHE A 169 24.13 13.30 -0.94
C PHE A 169 24.98 13.52 0.32
N ASN A 170 26.30 13.45 0.22
CA ASN A 170 27.20 13.61 1.35
C ASN A 170 27.22 15.03 1.93
N GLU A 171 26.91 16.05 1.14
CA GLU A 171 26.78 17.44 1.63
C GLU A 171 25.51 17.62 2.47
N ALA A 172 24.44 16.89 2.15
CA ALA A 172 23.16 17.05 2.82
C ALA A 172 22.91 16.05 3.95
N PHE A 173 23.41 14.82 3.82
CA PHE A 173 23.19 13.73 4.76
C PHE A 173 24.50 13.32 5.45
N ASN A 174 24.41 12.91 6.70
CA ASN A 174 25.54 12.46 7.50
C ASN A 174 25.32 11.01 8.00
N GLU A 175 26.24 10.50 8.82
CA GLU A 175 26.21 9.13 9.37
C GLU A 175 24.97 8.78 10.21
N ASN A 176 24.22 9.78 10.66
CA ASN A 176 22.96 9.58 11.38
C ASN A 176 21.76 9.39 10.47
N HIS A 177 21.96 9.45 9.15
CA HIS A 177 20.89 9.40 8.18
C HIS A 177 20.96 8.14 7.32
N LEU A 178 19.82 7.50 7.13
CA LEU A 178 19.62 6.41 6.18
C LEU A 178 18.55 6.83 5.17
N ILE A 179 18.81 6.62 3.89
CA ILE A 179 17.84 6.88 2.82
C ILE A 179 17.41 5.55 2.24
N ILE A 180 16.11 5.32 2.21
CA ILE A 180 15.46 4.20 1.51
C ILE A 180 14.68 4.80 0.36
N LEU A 181 14.96 4.36 -0.87
CA LEU A 181 14.27 4.83 -2.06
C LEU A 181 14.03 3.68 -3.03
N GLY A 182 12.90 3.73 -3.74
CA GLY A 182 12.64 2.86 -4.88
C GLY A 182 13.25 3.47 -6.14
N ILE A 183 14.12 2.72 -6.83
CA ILE A 183 14.85 3.18 -8.00
C ILE A 183 14.93 2.06 -9.05
N ASP A 184 14.95 2.44 -10.31
CA ASP A 184 15.18 1.49 -11.40
C ASP A 184 16.64 1.02 -11.42
N SER A 185 16.85 -0.24 -11.71
CA SER A 185 18.17 -0.80 -11.98
C SER A 185 18.22 -1.45 -13.35
N LYS A 186 19.41 -1.52 -13.94
CA LYS A 186 19.65 -2.14 -15.24
C LYS A 186 20.73 -3.20 -15.12
N SER A 187 20.46 -4.38 -15.66
CA SER A 187 21.43 -5.47 -15.75
C SER A 187 21.55 -5.95 -17.19
N LYS A 188 22.76 -6.32 -17.59
CA LYS A 188 23.03 -6.88 -18.90
C LYS A 188 23.20 -8.39 -18.75
N GLU A 189 22.23 -9.16 -19.22
CA GLU A 189 22.30 -10.62 -19.30
C GLU A 189 22.20 -11.05 -20.77
N ASP A 190 23.09 -11.91 -21.21
CA ASP A 190 23.12 -12.50 -22.57
C ASP A 190 22.92 -11.48 -23.71
N GLN A 191 23.60 -10.33 -23.64
CA GLN A 191 23.51 -9.20 -24.57
C GLN A 191 22.16 -8.48 -24.58
N THR A 192 21.21 -8.86 -23.72
CA THR A 192 19.94 -8.18 -23.54
C THR A 192 19.98 -7.29 -22.29
N LEU A 193 19.50 -6.04 -22.42
CA LEU A 193 19.35 -5.13 -21.29
C LEU A 193 18.03 -5.43 -20.59
N LYS A 194 18.11 -5.78 -19.30
CA LYS A 194 16.93 -5.99 -18.43
C LYS A 194 16.82 -4.84 -17.44
N TYR A 195 15.60 -4.39 -17.21
CA TYR A 195 15.27 -3.33 -16.25
C TYR A 195 14.49 -3.93 -15.08
N PHE A 196 14.84 -3.51 -13.88
CA PHE A 196 14.21 -3.96 -12.64
C PHE A 196 13.85 -2.76 -11.79
N ASN A 197 12.76 -2.87 -11.06
CA ASN A 197 12.45 -1.94 -9.99
C ASN A 197 13.13 -2.45 -8.71
N SER A 198 13.95 -1.64 -8.08
CA SER A 198 14.84 -2.02 -6.98
C SER A 198 14.65 -1.10 -5.77
N PHE A 199 14.97 -1.61 -4.57
CA PHE A 199 14.97 -0.87 -3.32
C PHE A 199 16.33 -0.97 -2.64
#